data_b15490405030245d8bcb266318edd292
#
_entry.id   b15490405030245d8bcb266318edd292
#
_cell.length_a   1.000
_cell.length_b   1.000
_cell.length_c   1.000
_cell.angle_alpha   90.00
_cell.angle_beta   90.00
_cell.angle_gamma   90.00
#
_symmetry.space_group_name_H-M   'P 1'
#
loop_
_entity.id
_entity.type
_entity.pdbx_description
1 polymer ?
#
loop_
_entity_poly.entity_id
_entity_poly.type
_entity_poly.pdbx_seq_one_letter_code
_entity_poly.pdbx_strand_id
1 'polypeptide(L)'
;MTTYYSGKPPIETGWIAWSQYFKEYGKNIDVFPEVDDTTGEPLKIKDMKISDIIGYKPIYSQILEKNDDLMVCEIMPSYVKKKTALTITADTIDEMCKGIENLCQTEKQSFIFAYCDNPDGIIHHTGCYSNETKEFIKETENRFTNLVEKLKGTNTLLLISADHGHHDTKEKISMLDLPEIQECLTMPPSLESRMISFNVKENKKDKFKQAFESRFKDKYKLFTKEELLQSHLLGYGKEHRKIDDFLGNFIAIAISDTTIILENYLRREIHGEDRKISTHCGLTQDEMEVPIIMFDLK
;
A
#
# COMPACT_ATOMS: atom_id res chain seq x y z
N MET A 1 4.24 -1.61 0.64
CA MET A 1 4.63 -2.66 1.64
C MET A 1 4.95 -4.01 1.00
N THR A 2 4.05 -4.68 0.25
CA THR A 2 4.26 -6.03 -0.31
C THR A 2 5.50 -6.14 -1.20
N THR A 3 5.86 -5.09 -1.94
CA THR A 3 7.10 -5.04 -2.74
C THR A 3 8.35 -5.24 -1.90
N TYR A 4 8.42 -4.62 -0.73
CA TYR A 4 9.53 -4.83 0.22
C TYR A 4 9.55 -6.26 0.77
N TYR A 5 8.36 -6.83 1.08
CA TYR A 5 8.26 -8.20 1.59
C TYR A 5 8.61 -9.28 0.59
N SER A 6 8.38 -9.03 -0.70
CA SER A 6 8.56 -10.04 -1.76
C SER A 6 9.82 -9.81 -2.59
N GLY A 7 10.35 -8.59 -2.61
CA GLY A 7 11.35 -8.17 -3.59
C GLY A 7 10.80 -8.12 -5.02
N LYS A 8 9.46 -8.07 -5.18
CA LYS A 8 8.77 -8.11 -6.48
C LYS A 8 7.73 -7.00 -6.60
N PRO A 9 7.55 -6.45 -7.81
CA PRO A 9 6.57 -5.39 -8.06
C PRO A 9 5.12 -5.91 -8.02
N PRO A 10 4.13 -5.00 -7.90
CA PRO A 10 2.71 -5.32 -7.89
C PRO A 10 2.25 -6.15 -9.09
N ILE A 11 2.78 -5.91 -10.29
CA ILE A 11 2.44 -6.68 -11.51
C ILE A 11 2.71 -8.17 -11.35
N GLU A 12 3.76 -8.57 -10.60
CA GLU A 12 4.10 -9.98 -10.36
C GLU A 12 3.39 -10.58 -9.15
N THR A 13 3.18 -9.80 -8.09
CA THR A 13 2.57 -10.30 -6.85
C THR A 13 1.05 -10.33 -6.90
N GLY A 14 0.44 -9.49 -7.74
CA GLY A 14 -1.02 -9.28 -7.76
C GLY A 14 -1.53 -8.44 -6.60
N TRP A 15 -0.65 -7.92 -5.72
CA TRP A 15 -1.01 -6.98 -4.67
C TRP A 15 -0.93 -5.56 -5.21
N ILE A 16 -2.08 -5.03 -5.67
CA ILE A 16 -2.15 -3.73 -6.36
C ILE A 16 -2.55 -2.63 -5.40
N ALA A 17 -3.48 -2.92 -4.48
CA ALA A 17 -4.07 -1.94 -3.59
C ALA A 17 -4.47 -2.59 -2.25
N TRP A 18 -4.90 -1.78 -1.29
CA TRP A 18 -5.46 -2.23 -0.02
C TRP A 18 -6.74 -3.03 -0.23
N SER A 19 -7.66 -2.54 -1.07
CA SER A 19 -8.90 -3.24 -1.44
C SER A 19 -8.87 -3.66 -2.91
N GLN A 20 -9.17 -4.92 -3.20
CA GLN A 20 -9.19 -5.47 -4.55
C GLN A 20 -10.43 -6.36 -4.77
N TYR A 21 -10.92 -6.41 -6.02
CA TYR A 21 -11.99 -7.32 -6.38
C TYR A 21 -11.48 -8.74 -6.56
N PHE A 22 -12.11 -9.69 -5.87
CA PHE A 22 -11.84 -11.12 -6.02
C PHE A 22 -13.05 -11.82 -6.63
N LYS A 23 -12.89 -12.32 -7.84
CA LYS A 23 -13.94 -13.02 -8.59
C LYS A 23 -14.43 -14.27 -7.85
N GLU A 24 -13.55 -14.95 -7.12
CA GLU A 24 -13.83 -16.13 -6.32
C GLU A 24 -14.84 -15.85 -5.20
N TYR A 25 -14.84 -14.65 -4.71
CA TYR A 25 -15.76 -14.17 -3.66
C TYR A 25 -16.88 -13.30 -4.21
N GLY A 26 -16.76 -12.80 -5.45
CA GLY A 26 -17.72 -11.92 -6.09
C GLY A 26 -17.81 -10.53 -5.44
N LYS A 27 -16.74 -10.07 -4.79
CA LYS A 27 -16.70 -8.82 -4.01
C LYS A 27 -15.32 -8.21 -3.89
N ASN A 28 -15.28 -6.96 -3.46
CA ASN A 28 -14.05 -6.31 -3.02
C ASN A 28 -13.66 -6.83 -1.63
N ILE A 29 -12.35 -6.98 -1.42
CA ILE A 29 -11.77 -7.50 -0.19
C ILE A 29 -10.61 -6.59 0.20
N ASP A 30 -10.58 -6.15 1.46
CA ASP A 30 -9.39 -5.57 2.05
C ASP A 30 -8.38 -6.70 2.26
N VAL A 31 -7.34 -6.65 1.46
CA VAL A 31 -6.48 -7.81 1.24
C VAL A 31 -5.65 -8.14 2.48
N PHE A 32 -5.14 -7.12 3.18
CA PHE A 32 -4.25 -7.30 4.30
C PHE A 32 -4.97 -7.86 5.55
N PRO A 33 -6.12 -7.31 5.98
CA PRO A 33 -6.90 -7.86 7.09
C PRO A 33 -7.74 -9.07 6.71
N GLU A 34 -7.90 -9.38 5.40
CA GLU A 34 -8.76 -10.43 4.87
C GLU A 34 -10.23 -10.25 5.29
N VAL A 35 -10.76 -9.04 5.09
CA VAL A 35 -12.15 -8.70 5.38
C VAL A 35 -12.91 -8.26 4.14
N ASP A 36 -14.23 -8.45 4.16
CA ASP A 36 -15.14 -7.92 3.15
C ASP A 36 -15.10 -6.39 3.17
N ASP A 37 -14.74 -5.76 2.06
CA ASP A 37 -14.65 -4.32 1.92
C ASP A 37 -15.98 -3.60 2.23
N THR A 38 -17.12 -4.21 1.95
CA THR A 38 -18.44 -3.61 2.15
C THR A 38 -18.90 -3.68 3.61
N THR A 39 -18.63 -4.79 4.30
CA THR A 39 -19.18 -5.05 5.65
C THR A 39 -18.13 -4.95 6.75
N GLY A 40 -16.84 -5.00 6.42
CA GLY A 40 -15.74 -5.09 7.39
C GLY A 40 -15.67 -6.44 8.12
N GLU A 41 -16.54 -7.39 7.79
CA GLU A 41 -16.54 -8.70 8.43
C GLU A 41 -15.40 -9.58 7.89
N PRO A 42 -14.79 -10.41 8.74
CA PRO A 42 -13.82 -11.41 8.30
C PRO A 42 -14.40 -12.31 7.21
N LEU A 43 -13.58 -12.63 6.22
CA LEU A 43 -13.98 -13.55 5.16
C LEU A 43 -14.30 -14.91 5.76
N LYS A 44 -15.46 -15.45 5.43
CA LYS A 44 -15.83 -16.84 5.70
C LYS A 44 -15.07 -17.70 4.69
N ILE A 45 -13.89 -18.15 5.05
CA ILE A 45 -13.01 -18.97 4.20
C ILE A 45 -13.72 -20.31 4.01
N LYS A 46 -14.26 -20.55 2.80
CA LYS A 46 -14.83 -21.84 2.48
C LYS A 46 -13.77 -22.81 1.98
N ASP A 47 -12.98 -22.44 0.97
CA ASP A 47 -12.09 -23.37 0.30
C ASP A 47 -10.74 -22.76 -0.17
N MET A 48 -10.58 -21.43 -0.15
CA MET A 48 -9.39 -20.77 -0.71
C MET A 48 -9.06 -19.51 0.09
N LYS A 49 -7.81 -19.38 0.55
CA LYS A 49 -7.31 -18.18 1.23
C LYS A 49 -6.85 -17.15 0.22
N ILE A 50 -6.85 -15.89 0.61
CA ILE A 50 -6.29 -14.81 -0.23
C ILE A 50 -4.84 -15.11 -0.59
N SER A 51 -4.04 -15.65 0.34
CA SER A 51 -2.66 -16.08 0.09
C SER A 51 -2.52 -17.21 -0.96
N ASP A 52 -3.57 -17.99 -1.21
CA ASP A 52 -3.55 -19.03 -2.25
C ASP A 52 -3.79 -18.41 -3.65
N ILE A 53 -4.44 -17.26 -3.69
CA ILE A 53 -4.76 -16.52 -4.92
C ILE A 53 -3.62 -15.60 -5.32
N ILE A 54 -3.14 -14.76 -4.38
CA ILE A 54 -2.11 -13.74 -4.57
C ILE A 54 -0.94 -13.90 -3.58
N GLY A 55 -0.61 -15.14 -3.27
CA GLY A 55 0.54 -15.46 -2.43
C GLY A 55 1.86 -15.11 -3.10
N TYR A 56 2.80 -14.67 -2.31
CA TYR A 56 4.17 -14.43 -2.75
C TYR A 56 5.17 -15.10 -1.80
N LYS A 57 6.37 -15.37 -2.32
CA LYS A 57 7.46 -15.89 -1.49
C LYS A 57 8.13 -14.71 -0.79
N PRO A 58 8.13 -14.66 0.53
CA PRO A 58 8.77 -13.58 1.26
C PRO A 58 10.27 -13.50 0.98
N ILE A 59 10.83 -12.28 1.00
CA ILE A 59 12.25 -12.03 0.73
C ILE A 59 13.16 -12.80 1.72
N TYR A 60 12.76 -12.89 2.98
CA TYR A 60 13.51 -13.62 3.98
C TYR A 60 13.57 -15.13 3.70
N SER A 61 12.50 -15.74 3.16
CA SER A 61 12.54 -17.14 2.73
C SER A 61 13.47 -17.33 1.53
N GLN A 62 13.50 -16.36 0.60
CA GLN A 62 14.41 -16.38 -0.55
C GLN A 62 15.88 -16.25 -0.10
N ILE A 63 16.15 -15.45 0.94
CA ILE A 63 17.46 -15.27 1.53
C ILE A 63 17.93 -16.58 2.17
N LEU A 64 17.09 -17.17 3.04
CA LEU A 64 17.43 -18.42 3.74
C LEU A 64 17.66 -19.61 2.80
N GLU A 65 17.03 -19.67 1.65
CA GLU A 65 17.32 -20.68 0.63
C GLU A 65 18.70 -20.50 -0.03
N LYS A 66 19.25 -19.30 0.02
CA LYS A 66 20.59 -19.00 -0.51
C LYS A 66 21.69 -19.13 0.55
N ASN A 67 21.36 -18.81 1.77
CA ASN A 67 22.26 -18.85 2.91
C ASN A 67 21.45 -19.12 4.18
N ASP A 68 21.43 -20.37 4.60
CA ASP A 68 20.71 -20.86 5.78
C ASP A 68 21.40 -20.51 7.11
N ASP A 69 22.67 -20.13 7.09
CA ASP A 69 23.42 -19.66 8.26
C ASP A 69 23.05 -18.22 8.65
N LEU A 70 22.40 -17.47 7.74
CA LEU A 70 22.03 -16.07 7.98
C LEU A 70 20.91 -16.00 9.05
N MET A 71 21.05 -15.10 10.01
CA MET A 71 19.96 -14.77 10.91
C MET A 71 18.98 -13.81 10.21
N VAL A 72 17.73 -14.25 10.06
CA VAL A 72 16.67 -13.41 9.50
C VAL A 72 15.67 -13.05 10.57
N CYS A 73 15.43 -11.76 10.78
CA CYS A 73 14.52 -11.22 11.78
C CYS A 73 13.55 -10.19 11.22
N GLU A 74 12.32 -10.22 11.69
CA GLU A 74 11.33 -9.16 11.48
C GLU A 74 11.09 -8.40 12.78
N ILE A 75 11.01 -7.08 12.70
CA ILE A 75 10.55 -6.21 13.79
C ILE A 75 9.27 -5.54 13.32
N MET A 76 8.14 -5.90 13.94
CA MET A 76 6.81 -5.62 13.43
C MET A 76 5.86 -5.13 14.52
N PRO A 77 4.85 -4.30 14.18
CA PRO A 77 3.77 -3.96 15.09
C PRO A 77 3.02 -5.20 15.62
N SER A 78 2.47 -5.11 16.83
CA SER A 78 1.83 -6.23 17.54
C SER A 78 0.62 -6.83 16.80
N TYR A 79 -0.08 -6.04 15.99
CA TYR A 79 -1.23 -6.50 15.22
C TYR A 79 -0.84 -7.30 13.96
N VAL A 80 0.42 -7.27 13.54
CA VAL A 80 0.89 -8.04 12.40
C VAL A 80 1.12 -9.48 12.78
N LYS A 81 0.46 -10.41 12.07
CA LYS A 81 0.64 -11.85 12.31
C LYS A 81 2.09 -12.24 12.01
N LYS A 82 2.71 -12.96 12.94
CA LYS A 82 4.09 -13.47 12.81
C LYS A 82 4.26 -14.30 11.54
N LYS A 83 5.31 -14.02 10.79
CA LYS A 83 5.62 -14.71 9.52
C LYS A 83 6.97 -15.41 9.51
N THR A 84 7.88 -15.07 10.44
CA THR A 84 9.20 -15.70 10.59
C THR A 84 9.36 -16.39 11.94
N ALA A 85 10.38 -17.25 12.05
CA ALA A 85 10.74 -17.89 13.30
C ALA A 85 11.24 -16.87 14.35
N LEU A 86 11.86 -15.78 13.91
CA LEU A 86 12.34 -14.69 14.76
C LEU A 86 11.62 -13.39 14.39
N THR A 87 10.54 -13.11 15.12
CA THR A 87 9.79 -11.86 15.02
C THR A 87 9.80 -11.15 16.36
N ILE A 88 10.27 -9.91 16.37
CA ILE A 88 10.23 -9.00 17.52
C ILE A 88 9.02 -8.09 17.35
N THR A 89 8.23 -7.92 18.38
CA THR A 89 7.12 -6.96 18.40
C THR A 89 7.64 -5.58 18.81
N ALA A 90 7.27 -4.56 18.05
CA ALA A 90 7.57 -3.16 18.34
C ALA A 90 6.41 -2.28 17.87
N ASP A 91 5.74 -1.63 18.80
CA ASP A 91 4.60 -0.73 18.54
C ASP A 91 5.03 0.75 18.52
N THR A 92 6.30 1.02 18.83
CA THR A 92 6.90 2.34 18.84
C THR A 92 8.24 2.37 18.10
N ILE A 93 8.63 3.54 17.61
CA ILE A 93 9.95 3.75 17.01
C ILE A 93 11.09 3.42 18.00
N ASP A 94 10.90 3.74 19.29
CA ASP A 94 11.88 3.41 20.33
C ASP A 94 12.10 1.91 20.48
N GLU A 95 11.03 1.13 20.54
CA GLU A 95 11.10 -0.33 20.61
C GLU A 95 11.72 -0.93 19.36
N MET A 96 11.37 -0.40 18.17
CA MET A 96 11.95 -0.81 16.90
C MET A 96 13.47 -0.53 16.87
N CYS A 97 13.90 0.68 17.22
CA CYS A 97 15.32 1.04 17.27
C CYS A 97 16.09 0.17 18.26
N LYS A 98 15.52 -0.10 19.44
CA LYS A 98 16.14 -0.99 20.44
C LYS A 98 16.24 -2.44 19.94
N GLY A 99 15.23 -2.91 19.23
CA GLY A 99 15.26 -4.23 18.58
C GLY A 99 16.38 -4.33 17.56
N ILE A 100 16.53 -3.34 16.70
CA ILE A 100 17.62 -3.26 15.71
C ILE A 100 18.98 -3.23 16.41
N GLU A 101 19.16 -2.34 17.41
CA GLU A 101 20.40 -2.21 18.17
C GLU A 101 20.84 -3.56 18.75
N ASN A 102 19.94 -4.27 19.44
CA ASN A 102 20.23 -5.57 20.06
C ASN A 102 20.64 -6.64 19.04
N LEU A 103 19.99 -6.68 17.87
CA LEU A 103 20.29 -7.64 16.82
C LEU A 103 21.62 -7.36 16.12
N CYS A 104 21.96 -6.08 15.91
CA CYS A 104 23.22 -5.68 15.28
C CYS A 104 24.45 -5.86 16.15
N GLN A 105 24.29 -6.07 17.46
CA GLN A 105 25.38 -6.37 18.38
C GLN A 105 25.75 -7.87 18.42
N THR A 106 25.03 -8.71 17.68
CA THR A 106 25.36 -10.14 17.59
C THR A 106 26.46 -10.35 16.55
N GLU A 107 27.32 -11.37 16.76
CA GLU A 107 28.38 -11.73 15.80
C GLU A 107 27.84 -12.41 14.53
N LYS A 108 26.55 -12.74 14.49
CA LYS A 108 25.95 -13.40 13.34
C LYS A 108 25.62 -12.39 12.23
N GLN A 109 25.99 -12.73 11.01
CA GLN A 109 25.46 -12.02 9.85
C GLN A 109 23.94 -12.10 9.82
N SER A 110 23.28 -10.95 9.68
CA SER A 110 21.81 -10.88 9.80
C SER A 110 21.18 -10.05 8.71
N PHE A 111 19.94 -10.39 8.36
CA PHE A 111 19.02 -9.56 7.62
C PHE A 111 17.85 -9.20 8.55
N ILE A 112 17.70 -7.91 8.82
CA ILE A 112 16.65 -7.38 9.70
C ILE A 112 15.70 -6.55 8.86
N PHE A 113 14.42 -6.90 8.87
CA PHE A 113 13.35 -6.11 8.28
C PHE A 113 12.52 -5.49 9.40
N ALA A 114 12.52 -4.18 9.50
CA ALA A 114 11.75 -3.44 10.51
C ALA A 114 10.69 -2.58 9.85
N TYR A 115 9.48 -2.57 10.39
CA TYR A 115 8.35 -1.80 9.88
C TYR A 115 7.62 -1.06 10.99
N CYS A 116 7.28 0.19 10.71
CA CYS A 116 6.41 1.02 11.53
C CYS A 116 5.33 1.61 10.61
N ASP A 117 4.07 1.57 11.05
CA ASP A 117 2.92 2.08 10.30
C ASP A 117 2.72 3.60 10.42
N ASN A 118 3.46 4.24 11.31
CA ASN A 118 3.46 5.70 11.40
C ASN A 118 4.68 6.29 10.66
N PRO A 119 4.51 7.43 10.00
CA PRO A 119 3.44 8.45 10.17
C PRO A 119 2.18 8.30 9.31
N ASP A 120 1.97 7.22 8.58
CA ASP A 120 0.82 7.06 7.67
C ASP A 120 -0.52 7.37 8.37
N GLY A 121 -0.81 6.71 9.49
CA GLY A 121 -2.02 6.94 10.27
C GLY A 121 -2.17 8.39 10.78
N ILE A 122 -1.06 9.02 11.19
CA ILE A 122 -1.05 10.42 11.61
C ILE A 122 -1.38 11.33 10.43
N ILE A 123 -0.69 11.14 9.30
CA ILE A 123 -0.84 11.99 8.11
C ILE A 123 -2.26 11.90 7.54
N HIS A 124 -2.86 10.73 7.52
CA HIS A 124 -4.26 10.58 7.09
C HIS A 124 -5.21 11.51 7.83
N HIS A 125 -5.01 11.71 9.14
CA HIS A 125 -5.94 12.46 9.98
C HIS A 125 -5.55 13.92 10.21
N THR A 126 -4.27 14.26 10.09
CA THR A 126 -3.78 15.61 10.41
C THR A 126 -3.25 16.37 9.19
N GLY A 127 -2.92 15.67 8.11
CA GLY A 127 -2.33 16.22 6.89
C GLY A 127 -0.80 16.19 6.88
N CYS A 128 -0.24 16.30 5.68
CA CYS A 128 1.22 16.17 5.41
C CYS A 128 2.06 17.22 6.14
N TYR A 129 1.52 18.43 6.31
CA TYR A 129 2.26 19.58 6.82
C TYR A 129 1.81 20.05 8.20
N SER A 130 1.01 19.25 8.91
CA SER A 130 0.55 19.55 10.28
C SER A 130 1.71 19.62 11.28
N ASN A 131 1.47 20.22 12.43
CA ASN A 131 2.46 20.21 13.50
C ASN A 131 2.71 18.81 14.05
N GLU A 132 1.66 18.01 14.16
CA GLU A 132 1.71 16.63 14.63
C GLU A 132 2.59 15.77 13.73
N THR A 133 2.42 15.88 12.41
CA THR A 133 3.27 15.19 11.43
C THR A 133 4.73 15.63 11.54
N LYS A 134 4.98 16.93 11.61
CA LYS A 134 6.35 17.49 11.74
C LYS A 134 7.03 17.06 13.04
N GLU A 135 6.30 17.07 14.15
CA GLU A 135 6.82 16.62 15.44
C GLU A 135 7.17 15.13 15.41
N PHE A 136 6.28 14.29 14.85
CA PHE A 136 6.55 12.86 14.70
C PHE A 136 7.79 12.60 13.85
N ILE A 137 7.92 13.27 12.69
CA ILE A 137 9.09 13.12 11.81
C ILE A 137 10.38 13.56 12.54
N LYS A 138 10.34 14.67 13.25
CA LYS A 138 11.48 15.16 14.01
C LYS A 138 11.89 14.21 15.14
N GLU A 139 10.93 13.65 15.85
CA GLU A 139 11.21 12.63 16.88
C GLU A 139 11.81 11.37 16.24
N THR A 140 11.27 10.93 15.12
CA THR A 140 11.78 9.78 14.36
C THR A 140 13.22 10.03 13.89
N GLU A 141 13.52 11.21 13.35
CA GLU A 141 14.88 11.61 12.99
C GLU A 141 15.85 11.53 14.18
N ASN A 142 15.45 12.05 15.34
CA ASN A 142 16.26 11.99 16.56
C ASN A 142 16.53 10.53 17.00
N ARG A 143 15.51 9.64 16.90
CA ARG A 143 15.65 8.22 17.26
C ARG A 143 16.62 7.51 16.32
N PHE A 144 16.48 7.71 15.01
CA PHE A 144 17.40 7.14 14.04
C PHE A 144 18.82 7.72 14.14
N THR A 145 18.97 9.01 14.40
CA THR A 145 20.29 9.61 14.66
C THR A 145 20.99 8.91 15.83
N ASN A 146 20.27 8.71 16.93
CA ASN A 146 20.80 7.98 18.09
C ASN A 146 21.14 6.52 17.76
N LEU A 147 20.29 5.84 16.98
CA LEU A 147 20.54 4.48 16.53
C LEU A 147 21.81 4.39 15.68
N VAL A 148 21.96 5.28 14.71
CA VAL A 148 23.17 5.36 13.85
C VAL A 148 24.44 5.51 14.69
N GLU A 149 24.45 6.40 15.70
CA GLU A 149 25.61 6.55 16.60
C GLU A 149 25.94 5.26 17.37
N LYS A 150 24.92 4.53 17.84
CA LYS A 150 25.10 3.27 18.56
C LYS A 150 25.55 2.10 17.67
N LEU A 151 25.21 2.16 16.39
CA LEU A 151 25.57 1.11 15.42
C LEU A 151 26.94 1.35 14.76
N LYS A 152 27.63 2.45 15.04
CA LYS A 152 29.00 2.67 14.53
C LYS A 152 29.94 1.54 14.94
N GLY A 153 30.69 1.02 13.96
CA GLY A 153 31.62 -0.09 14.17
C GLY A 153 30.98 -1.49 14.26
N THR A 154 29.67 -1.62 14.02
CA THR A 154 28.99 -2.93 14.00
C THR A 154 29.00 -3.59 12.62
N ASN A 155 29.64 -2.99 11.62
CA ASN A 155 29.62 -3.48 10.22
C ASN A 155 28.20 -3.64 9.67
N THR A 156 27.31 -2.70 10.01
CA THR A 156 25.91 -2.68 9.61
C THR A 156 25.67 -1.75 8.43
N LEU A 157 24.91 -2.20 7.45
CA LEU A 157 24.31 -1.34 6.43
C LEU A 157 22.86 -1.07 6.83
N LEU A 158 22.54 0.16 7.22
CA LEU A 158 21.19 0.59 7.57
C LEU A 158 20.57 1.32 6.38
N LEU A 159 19.39 0.82 5.92
CA LEU A 159 18.58 1.45 4.90
C LEU A 159 17.24 1.86 5.51
N ILE A 160 16.85 3.13 5.31
CA ILE A 160 15.57 3.68 5.75
C ILE A 160 14.82 4.15 4.51
N SER A 161 13.56 3.74 4.36
CA SER A 161 12.71 4.12 3.25
C SER A 161 11.24 4.11 3.67
N ALA A 162 10.36 4.59 2.78
CA ALA A 162 8.91 4.50 2.92
C ALA A 162 8.33 3.68 1.76
N ASP A 163 7.15 3.14 1.91
CA ASP A 163 6.45 2.37 0.87
C ASP A 163 5.65 3.26 -0.09
N HIS A 164 5.26 4.45 0.33
CA HIS A 164 4.64 5.50 -0.46
C HIS A 164 4.80 6.86 0.24
N GLY A 165 4.48 7.93 -0.48
CA GLY A 165 4.28 9.25 0.09
C GLY A 165 2.80 9.52 0.35
N HIS A 166 2.46 10.78 0.65
CA HIS A 166 1.09 11.23 0.94
C HIS A 166 0.80 12.55 0.25
N HIS A 167 -0.48 12.81 -0.02
CA HIS A 167 -0.94 14.08 -0.59
C HIS A 167 -2.19 14.59 0.15
N ASP A 168 -2.17 15.87 0.57
CA ASP A 168 -3.34 16.49 1.18
C ASP A 168 -4.45 16.70 0.14
N THR A 169 -5.65 16.20 0.45
CA THR A 169 -6.80 16.26 -0.46
C THR A 169 -7.72 17.39 -0.08
N LYS A 170 -7.98 18.31 -1.01
CA LYS A 170 -8.84 19.47 -0.80
C LYS A 170 -10.26 19.29 -1.32
N GLU A 171 -10.40 18.49 -2.36
CA GLU A 171 -11.70 18.22 -2.97
C GLU A 171 -12.05 16.74 -2.82
N LYS A 172 -13.20 16.47 -2.22
CA LYS A 172 -13.73 15.13 -2.03
C LYS A 172 -15.06 15.00 -2.75
N ILE A 173 -15.14 14.05 -3.68
CA ILE A 173 -16.32 13.79 -4.48
C ILE A 173 -16.81 12.39 -4.18
N SER A 174 -18.03 12.27 -3.70
CA SER A 174 -18.62 10.95 -3.46
C SER A 174 -18.95 10.25 -4.78
N MET A 175 -18.65 8.96 -4.87
CA MET A 175 -19.09 8.14 -5.99
C MET A 175 -20.63 8.12 -6.12
N LEU A 176 -21.37 8.36 -5.04
CA LEU A 176 -22.85 8.50 -5.06
C LEU A 176 -23.32 9.73 -5.86
N ASP A 177 -22.50 10.77 -5.98
CA ASP A 177 -22.81 11.99 -6.70
C ASP A 177 -22.45 11.91 -8.20
N LEU A 178 -22.13 10.69 -8.70
CA LEU A 178 -21.70 10.41 -10.07
C LEU A 178 -22.63 9.39 -10.76
N PRO A 179 -23.95 9.63 -10.84
CA PRO A 179 -24.88 8.66 -11.40
C PRO A 179 -24.59 8.34 -12.87
N GLU A 180 -24.10 9.31 -13.65
CA GLU A 180 -23.69 9.15 -15.05
C GLU A 180 -22.52 8.16 -15.24
N ILE A 181 -21.66 8.06 -14.24
CA ILE A 181 -20.55 7.08 -14.21
C ILE A 181 -21.11 5.73 -13.73
N GLN A 182 -21.84 5.72 -12.60
CA GLN A 182 -22.39 4.50 -11.98
C GLN A 182 -23.23 3.68 -12.96
N GLU A 183 -24.11 4.33 -13.75
CA GLU A 183 -24.97 3.63 -14.71
C GLU A 183 -24.20 2.89 -15.82
N CYS A 184 -22.91 3.26 -16.03
CA CYS A 184 -22.05 2.61 -17.00
C CYS A 184 -21.38 1.35 -16.44
N LEU A 185 -21.35 1.17 -15.11
CA LEU A 185 -20.62 0.09 -14.47
C LEU A 185 -21.39 -1.23 -14.47
N THR A 186 -20.65 -2.34 -14.54
CA THR A 186 -21.18 -3.70 -14.37
C THR A 186 -21.18 -4.13 -12.91
N MET A 187 -20.32 -3.51 -12.08
CA MET A 187 -20.10 -3.81 -10.67
C MET A 187 -19.54 -2.57 -9.98
N PRO A 188 -19.55 -2.51 -8.64
CA PRO A 188 -18.89 -1.43 -7.90
C PRO A 188 -17.41 -1.27 -8.29
N PRO A 189 -16.89 -0.03 -8.29
CA PRO A 189 -15.46 0.19 -8.51
C PRO A 189 -14.62 -0.46 -7.40
N SER A 190 -13.36 -0.71 -7.68
CA SER A 190 -12.41 -1.33 -6.74
C SER A 190 -11.10 -0.56 -6.69
N LEU A 191 -10.17 -1.03 -5.86
CA LEU A 191 -8.89 -0.44 -5.49
C LEU A 191 -9.08 0.75 -4.54
N GLU A 192 -8.29 1.81 -4.72
CA GLU A 192 -8.21 2.93 -3.78
C GLU A 192 -8.91 4.18 -4.33
N SER A 193 -9.28 5.10 -3.45
CA SER A 193 -9.96 6.35 -3.82
C SER A 193 -9.14 7.26 -4.75
N ARG A 194 -7.84 7.07 -4.83
CA ARG A 194 -6.94 7.79 -5.73
C ARG A 194 -6.36 6.93 -6.87
N MET A 195 -6.63 5.63 -6.86
CA MET A 195 -6.38 4.69 -7.96
C MET A 195 -7.58 3.76 -8.09
N ILE A 196 -8.49 4.07 -8.98
CA ILE A 196 -9.81 3.42 -9.08
C ILE A 196 -9.88 2.54 -10.32
N SER A 197 -10.31 1.30 -10.14
CA SER A 197 -10.58 0.37 -11.22
C SER A 197 -12.08 0.31 -11.52
N PHE A 198 -12.44 0.49 -12.78
CA PHE A 198 -13.82 0.50 -13.26
C PHE A 198 -14.09 -0.65 -14.24
N ASN A 199 -15.07 -1.47 -13.93
CA ASN A 199 -15.61 -2.47 -14.83
C ASN A 199 -16.82 -1.89 -15.56
N VAL A 200 -16.65 -1.50 -16.81
CA VAL A 200 -17.64 -0.77 -17.61
C VAL A 200 -18.35 -1.72 -18.58
N LYS A 201 -19.68 -1.55 -18.73
CA LYS A 201 -20.49 -2.26 -19.72
C LYS A 201 -19.96 -2.02 -21.12
N GLU A 202 -19.84 -3.07 -21.94
CA GLU A 202 -19.22 -3.01 -23.27
C GLU A 202 -19.83 -1.89 -24.14
N ASN A 203 -21.14 -1.82 -24.16
CA ASN A 203 -21.89 -0.82 -24.95
C ASN A 203 -21.92 0.59 -24.33
N LYS A 204 -21.24 0.82 -23.20
CA LYS A 204 -21.19 2.12 -22.51
C LYS A 204 -19.77 2.67 -22.33
N LYS A 205 -18.75 2.06 -22.92
CA LYS A 205 -17.37 2.49 -22.76
C LYS A 205 -17.13 3.93 -23.22
N ASP A 206 -17.63 4.31 -24.39
CA ASP A 206 -17.48 5.68 -24.89
C ASP A 206 -18.24 6.70 -24.00
N LYS A 207 -19.45 6.33 -23.56
CA LYS A 207 -20.24 7.16 -22.65
C LYS A 207 -19.52 7.36 -21.31
N PHE A 208 -18.98 6.29 -20.75
CA PHE A 208 -18.18 6.34 -19.52
C PHE A 208 -16.98 7.26 -19.67
N LYS A 209 -16.17 7.05 -20.72
CA LYS A 209 -14.98 7.86 -21.00
C LYS A 209 -15.34 9.34 -21.12
N GLN A 210 -16.35 9.67 -21.91
CA GLN A 210 -16.82 11.06 -22.08
C GLN A 210 -17.29 11.67 -20.76
N ALA A 211 -18.10 10.94 -19.97
CA ALA A 211 -18.60 11.41 -18.69
C ALA A 211 -17.45 11.63 -17.69
N PHE A 212 -16.51 10.69 -17.62
CA PHE A 212 -15.37 10.79 -16.72
C PHE A 212 -14.43 11.94 -17.11
N GLU A 213 -14.00 12.00 -18.37
CA GLU A 213 -13.08 13.03 -18.86
C GLU A 213 -13.67 14.43 -18.79
N SER A 214 -14.99 14.59 -19.02
CA SER A 214 -15.64 15.90 -18.91
C SER A 214 -15.55 16.51 -17.51
N ARG A 215 -15.43 15.68 -16.48
CA ARG A 215 -15.42 16.09 -15.06
C ARG A 215 -14.04 16.00 -14.41
N PHE A 216 -13.20 15.06 -14.85
CA PHE A 216 -11.99 14.68 -14.15
C PHE A 216 -10.69 14.75 -14.96
N LYS A 217 -10.69 15.17 -16.23
CA LYS A 217 -9.48 15.18 -17.09
C LYS A 217 -8.26 15.89 -16.48
N ASP A 218 -8.49 16.95 -15.69
CA ASP A 218 -7.45 17.72 -15.03
C ASP A 218 -7.19 17.27 -13.59
N LYS A 219 -7.91 16.25 -13.12
CA LYS A 219 -7.87 15.72 -11.75
C LYS A 219 -7.38 14.29 -11.68
N TYR A 220 -7.73 13.50 -12.68
CA TYR A 220 -7.35 12.09 -12.81
C TYR A 220 -6.86 11.80 -14.21
N LYS A 221 -5.85 10.98 -14.32
CA LYS A 221 -5.45 10.37 -15.58
C LYS A 221 -6.24 9.07 -15.75
N LEU A 222 -7.03 9.01 -16.82
CA LEU A 222 -7.79 7.79 -17.16
C LEU A 222 -6.96 6.96 -18.13
N PHE A 223 -6.75 5.70 -17.77
CA PHE A 223 -6.09 4.69 -18.57
C PHE A 223 -7.08 3.60 -18.97
N THR A 224 -6.95 3.05 -20.16
CA THR A 224 -7.43 1.68 -20.40
C THR A 224 -6.52 0.70 -19.65
N LYS A 225 -6.99 -0.53 -19.45
CA LYS A 225 -6.16 -1.57 -18.83
C LYS A 225 -4.84 -1.77 -19.60
N GLU A 226 -4.90 -1.82 -20.92
CA GLU A 226 -3.75 -1.99 -21.80
C GLU A 226 -2.75 -0.83 -21.65
N GLU A 227 -3.23 0.42 -21.62
CA GLU A 227 -2.38 1.59 -21.42
C GLU A 227 -1.70 1.56 -20.04
N LEU A 228 -2.41 1.16 -18.99
CA LEU A 228 -1.83 1.02 -17.65
C LEU A 228 -0.72 -0.04 -17.64
N LEU A 229 -0.96 -1.21 -18.21
CA LEU A 229 0.04 -2.28 -18.27
C LEU A 229 1.27 -1.86 -19.08
N GLN A 230 1.08 -1.19 -20.22
CA GLN A 230 2.18 -0.66 -21.04
C GLN A 230 2.96 0.48 -20.37
N SER A 231 2.35 1.22 -19.46
CA SER A 231 3.02 2.30 -18.72
C SER A 231 4.03 1.80 -17.67
N HIS A 232 3.99 0.53 -17.33
CA HIS A 232 4.78 -0.08 -16.26
C HIS A 232 4.61 0.56 -14.88
N LEU A 233 3.52 1.27 -14.62
CA LEU A 233 3.24 1.86 -13.30
C LEU A 233 3.09 0.80 -12.19
N LEU A 234 2.72 -0.42 -12.55
CA LEU A 234 2.68 -1.57 -11.63
C LEU A 234 4.03 -2.31 -11.55
N GLY A 235 5.07 -1.77 -12.16
CA GLY A 235 6.42 -2.34 -12.22
C GLY A 235 6.66 -3.23 -13.44
N TYR A 236 7.92 -3.67 -13.59
CA TYR A 236 8.36 -4.57 -14.65
C TYR A 236 8.33 -6.01 -14.17
N GLY A 237 7.95 -6.95 -15.03
CA GLY A 237 8.00 -8.37 -14.74
C GLY A 237 6.89 -9.16 -15.40
N LYS A 238 6.73 -10.40 -14.96
CA LYS A 238 5.68 -11.28 -15.48
C LYS A 238 4.34 -10.90 -14.83
N GLU A 239 3.33 -10.66 -15.65
CA GLU A 239 1.98 -10.39 -15.17
C GLU A 239 1.45 -11.54 -14.29
N HIS A 240 0.92 -11.17 -13.14
CA HIS A 240 0.24 -12.11 -12.27
C HIS A 240 -1.01 -12.67 -12.95
N ARG A 241 -1.26 -13.96 -12.77
CA ARG A 241 -2.38 -14.69 -13.42
C ARG A 241 -3.77 -14.09 -13.18
N LYS A 242 -3.90 -13.24 -12.18
CA LYS A 242 -5.16 -12.60 -11.76
C LYS A 242 -5.26 -11.14 -12.16
N ILE A 243 -4.27 -10.59 -12.89
CA ILE A 243 -4.25 -9.17 -13.24
C ILE A 243 -5.52 -8.75 -13.98
N ASP A 244 -6.03 -9.60 -14.84
CA ASP A 244 -7.25 -9.36 -15.60
C ASP A 244 -8.52 -9.30 -14.75
N ASP A 245 -8.52 -9.98 -13.60
CA ASP A 245 -9.66 -9.95 -12.68
C ASP A 245 -9.58 -8.71 -11.76
N PHE A 246 -8.37 -8.23 -11.44
CA PHE A 246 -8.15 -7.09 -10.54
C PHE A 246 -8.30 -5.74 -11.23
N LEU A 247 -7.96 -5.68 -12.52
CA LEU A 247 -8.06 -4.46 -13.31
C LEU A 247 -9.30 -4.51 -14.22
N GLY A 248 -10.18 -3.53 -14.08
CA GLY A 248 -11.31 -3.34 -14.97
C GLY A 248 -10.90 -2.79 -16.33
N ASN A 249 -11.89 -2.39 -17.13
CA ASN A 249 -11.64 -1.82 -18.46
C ASN A 249 -10.91 -0.48 -18.42
N PHE A 250 -11.17 0.31 -17.35
CA PHE A 250 -10.56 1.60 -17.14
C PHE A 250 -10.00 1.72 -15.73
N ILE A 251 -8.87 2.40 -15.61
CA ILE A 251 -8.25 2.72 -14.34
C ILE A 251 -8.01 4.23 -14.30
N ALA A 252 -8.57 4.90 -13.29
CA ALA A 252 -8.36 6.33 -13.07
C ALA A 252 -7.38 6.53 -11.92
N ILE A 253 -6.32 7.27 -12.15
CA ILE A 253 -5.30 7.56 -11.13
C ILE A 253 -5.22 9.08 -10.93
N ALA A 254 -5.32 9.53 -9.68
CA ALA A 254 -5.32 10.95 -9.33
C ALA A 254 -3.98 11.63 -9.67
N ILE A 255 -4.09 12.85 -10.22
CA ILE A 255 -2.96 13.72 -10.55
C ILE A 255 -3.08 15.11 -9.91
N SER A 256 -4.04 15.27 -9.00
CA SER A 256 -4.37 16.52 -8.32
C SER A 256 -4.70 16.27 -6.84
N ASP A 257 -5.19 17.29 -6.15
CA ASP A 257 -5.66 17.23 -4.77
C ASP A 257 -7.13 16.77 -4.62
N THR A 258 -7.70 16.19 -5.68
CA THR A 258 -9.06 15.62 -5.67
C THR A 258 -9.03 14.14 -5.32
N THR A 259 -9.98 13.68 -4.50
CA THR A 259 -10.22 12.26 -4.23
C THR A 259 -11.67 11.87 -4.52
N ILE A 260 -11.90 10.69 -5.10
CA ILE A 260 -13.24 10.13 -5.30
C ILE A 260 -13.49 9.11 -4.19
N ILE A 261 -14.41 9.43 -3.28
CA ILE A 261 -14.72 8.60 -2.12
C ILE A 261 -15.56 7.41 -2.55
N LEU A 262 -15.02 6.22 -2.42
CA LEU A 262 -15.68 4.95 -2.73
C LEU A 262 -16.49 4.43 -1.55
N GLU A 263 -16.09 4.70 -0.32
CA GLU A 263 -16.75 4.24 0.90
C GLU A 263 -18.23 4.65 1.00
N ASN A 264 -18.56 5.88 0.59
CA ASN A 264 -19.95 6.32 0.54
C ASN A 264 -20.85 5.43 -0.34
N TYR A 265 -20.22 4.77 -1.28
CA TYR A 265 -20.88 3.85 -2.19
C TYR A 265 -21.04 2.45 -1.58
N LEU A 266 -20.09 2.02 -0.79
CA LEU A 266 -19.99 0.67 -0.25
C LEU A 266 -20.19 0.61 1.28
N ARG A 267 -19.42 1.36 2.07
CA ARG A 267 -19.39 1.27 3.54
C ARG A 267 -18.92 2.54 4.25
N ARG A 268 -19.60 3.63 4.04
CA ARG A 268 -19.24 4.99 4.48
C ARG A 268 -18.73 5.12 5.93
N GLU A 269 -19.28 4.33 6.86
CA GLU A 269 -19.01 4.50 8.29
C GLU A 269 -17.81 3.69 8.81
N ILE A 270 -17.31 2.72 8.04
CA ILE A 270 -16.31 1.77 8.51
C ILE A 270 -14.90 2.33 8.39
N HIS A 271 -14.55 2.91 7.24
CA HIS A 271 -13.20 3.44 7.02
C HIS A 271 -13.03 4.92 7.39
N GLY A 272 -14.10 5.71 7.34
CA GLY A 272 -14.04 7.14 7.57
C GLY A 272 -13.18 7.89 6.55
N GLU A 273 -13.15 7.42 5.30
CA GLU A 273 -12.34 7.98 4.22
C GLU A 273 -12.70 9.45 3.93
N ASP A 274 -13.95 9.81 4.12
CA ASP A 274 -14.45 11.17 4.03
C ASP A 274 -13.84 12.12 5.09
N ARG A 275 -13.26 11.58 6.16
CA ARG A 275 -12.59 12.33 7.24
C ARG A 275 -11.09 12.47 7.02
N LYS A 276 -10.48 11.66 6.16
CA LYS A 276 -9.04 11.72 5.89
C LYS A 276 -8.68 13.07 5.24
N ILE A 277 -7.72 13.78 5.82
CA ILE A 277 -7.20 15.04 5.27
C ILE A 277 -6.21 14.76 4.15
N SER A 278 -5.43 13.69 4.29
CA SER A 278 -4.44 13.24 3.32
C SER A 278 -4.67 11.79 2.94
N THR A 279 -4.33 11.45 1.71
CA THR A 279 -4.38 10.08 1.18
C THR A 279 -3.19 9.81 0.24
N HIS A 280 -3.12 8.63 -0.34
CA HIS A 280 -2.05 8.17 -1.24
C HIS A 280 -2.62 7.34 -2.39
N CYS A 281 -1.76 6.70 -3.21
CA CYS A 281 -2.06 5.90 -4.41
C CYS A 281 -2.29 6.69 -5.70
N GLY A 282 -2.12 8.02 -5.72
CA GLY A 282 -2.11 8.83 -6.93
C GLY A 282 -0.73 8.92 -7.58
N LEU A 283 -0.64 9.78 -8.61
CA LEU A 283 0.58 10.05 -9.37
C LEU A 283 1.15 11.45 -9.09
N THR A 284 0.76 12.09 -8.00
CA THR A 284 1.41 13.35 -7.62
C THR A 284 2.85 13.06 -7.15
N GLN A 285 3.72 14.05 -7.28
CA GLN A 285 5.11 13.93 -6.85
C GLN A 285 5.19 13.51 -5.36
N ASP A 286 4.35 14.11 -4.51
CA ASP A 286 4.31 13.85 -3.07
C ASP A 286 3.94 12.39 -2.73
N GLU A 287 3.17 11.71 -3.60
CA GLU A 287 2.77 10.32 -3.42
C GLU A 287 3.81 9.33 -3.96
N MET A 288 4.48 9.70 -5.07
CA MET A 288 5.36 8.82 -5.83
C MET A 288 6.81 8.83 -5.35
N GLU A 289 7.28 9.96 -4.82
CA GLU A 289 8.65 10.08 -4.33
C GLU A 289 8.75 9.60 -2.89
N VAL A 290 9.67 8.67 -2.64
CA VAL A 290 9.97 8.14 -1.30
C VAL A 290 11.45 8.35 -0.98
N PRO A 291 11.83 8.58 0.29
CA PRO A 291 13.21 8.71 0.68
C PRO A 291 13.93 7.37 0.59
N ILE A 292 15.23 7.41 0.26
CA ILE A 292 16.17 6.31 0.49
C ILE A 292 17.36 6.90 1.23
N ILE A 293 17.46 6.56 2.51
CA ILE A 293 18.55 7.02 3.38
C ILE A 293 19.41 5.82 3.72
N MET A 294 20.71 5.94 3.52
CA MET A 294 21.66 4.83 3.69
C MET A 294 22.81 5.24 4.60
N PHE A 295 23.12 4.38 5.57
CA PHE A 295 24.27 4.50 6.45
C PHE A 295 25.13 3.24 6.36
N ASP A 296 26.40 3.38 5.99
CA ASP A 296 27.42 2.32 6.10
C ASP A 296 28.17 2.52 7.42
N LEU A 297 27.95 1.64 8.38
CA LEU A 297 28.36 1.78 9.79
C LEU A 297 29.53 0.84 10.13
N LYS A 298 30.51 0.79 9.21
CA LYS A 298 31.77 0.05 9.44
C LYS A 298 32.56 0.60 10.59
#